data_bbe9c02dc4facf493e2b12606efb5802
#
_entry.id   bbe9c02dc4facf493e2b12606efb5802
#
_cell.length_a   1.000
_cell.length_b   1.000
_cell.length_c   1.000
_cell.angle_alpha   90.00
_cell.angle_beta   90.00
_cell.angle_gamma   90.00
#
_symmetry.space_group_name_H-M   'P 1'
#
loop_
_entity.id
_entity.type
_entity.pdbx_description
1 polymer ?
#
loop_
_entity_poly.entity_id
_entity_poly.type
_entity_poly.pdbx_seq_one_letter_code
_entity_poly.pdbx_strand_id
1 'polypeptide(L)'
;AQFDTPEAILTHPADDFVSGLVGAGAALKRLGLTRVRDVEMRDWPTVTVDTPLQQIFSVLRGSGTDEILMLDRRRRPCKWLRRGDLMRARGSLARAGTPVHATVTRDATLRDALEAVLTDSAGRVAVIGRRGEYLGVVGMKTLMNSVHGLLPADRLDAVEHRPERVAARARPGGGGSTA
;
A
#
# COMPACT_ATOMS: atom_id res chain seq x y z
N ALA A 1 27.52 -2.57 23.84
CA ALA A 1 26.46 -1.60 24.07
C ALA A 1 27.07 -0.20 24.04
N GLN A 2 26.52 0.68 23.23
CA GLN A 2 27.01 2.04 23.07
C GLN A 2 26.43 2.91 24.18
N PHE A 3 27.31 3.54 24.97
CA PHE A 3 26.95 4.56 25.95
C PHE A 3 27.40 5.90 25.40
N ASP A 4 26.49 6.58 24.71
CA ASP A 4 26.76 7.89 24.12
C ASP A 4 25.55 8.82 24.31
N THR A 5 25.70 10.11 23.99
CA THR A 5 24.57 11.02 24.10
C THR A 5 23.48 10.66 23.08
N PRO A 6 22.20 10.96 23.36
CA PRO A 6 21.10 10.69 22.42
C PRO A 6 21.34 11.28 21.03
N GLU A 7 22.00 12.42 20.92
CA GLU A 7 22.34 13.06 19.66
C GLU A 7 23.44 12.34 18.89
N ALA A 8 24.46 11.78 19.61
CA ALA A 8 25.53 11.00 19.00
C ALA A 8 25.01 9.64 18.48
N ILE A 9 24.09 9.00 19.20
CA ILE A 9 23.43 7.75 18.77
C ILE A 9 22.58 7.98 17.51
N LEU A 10 21.93 9.14 17.38
CA LEU A 10 21.13 9.49 16.22
C LEU A 10 21.96 9.82 14.97
N THR A 11 23.17 10.38 15.18
CA THR A 11 24.07 10.78 14.09
C THR A 11 25.04 9.69 13.65
N HIS A 12 25.47 8.83 14.59
CA HIS A 12 26.46 7.77 14.34
C HIS A 12 26.05 6.47 15.05
N PRO A 13 25.03 5.76 14.56
CA PRO A 13 24.59 4.52 15.19
C PRO A 13 25.65 3.43 15.09
N ALA A 14 25.94 2.76 16.22
CA ALA A 14 27.06 1.81 16.34
C ALA A 14 26.78 0.44 15.72
N ASP A 15 25.52 0.09 15.48
CA ASP A 15 25.14 -1.18 14.88
C ASP A 15 23.89 -1.08 14.00
N ASP A 16 23.65 -2.13 13.19
CA ASP A 16 22.51 -2.20 12.27
C ASP A 16 21.16 -2.16 12.97
N PHE A 17 21.08 -2.61 14.23
CA PHE A 17 19.86 -2.58 15.01
C PHE A 17 19.48 -1.14 15.40
N VAL A 18 20.44 -0.36 15.90
CA VAL A 18 20.22 1.04 16.26
C VAL A 18 19.92 1.86 14.99
N SER A 19 20.65 1.61 13.90
CA SER A 19 20.39 2.22 12.59
C SER A 19 18.99 1.93 12.07
N GLY A 20 18.52 0.68 12.23
CA GLY A 20 17.17 0.27 11.84
C GLY A 20 16.08 0.96 12.68
N LEU A 21 16.30 1.05 14.00
CA LEU A 21 15.36 1.68 14.92
C LEU A 21 15.25 3.20 14.66
N VAL A 22 16.39 3.87 14.48
CA VAL A 22 16.44 5.30 14.16
C VAL A 22 15.79 5.56 12.77
N GLY A 23 16.08 4.72 11.77
CA GLY A 23 15.49 4.80 10.45
C GLY A 23 13.97 4.65 10.46
N ALA A 24 13.44 3.68 11.20
CA ALA A 24 12.01 3.46 11.35
C ALA A 24 11.33 4.65 12.06
N GLY A 25 11.93 5.17 13.12
CA GLY A 25 11.43 6.35 13.82
C GLY A 25 11.42 7.61 12.95
N ALA A 26 12.45 7.82 12.15
CA ALA A 26 12.52 8.94 11.21
C ALA A 26 11.47 8.81 10.10
N ALA A 27 11.25 7.61 9.55
CA ALA A 27 10.23 7.34 8.55
C ALA A 27 8.82 7.63 9.08
N LEU A 28 8.49 7.13 10.29
CA LEU A 28 7.21 7.40 10.93
C LEU A 28 6.99 8.90 11.22
N LYS A 29 8.03 9.60 11.67
CA LYS A 29 7.97 11.04 11.90
C LYS A 29 7.69 11.80 10.59
N ARG A 30 8.32 11.40 9.49
CA ARG A 30 8.09 12.01 8.17
C ARG A 30 6.69 11.75 7.64
N LEU A 31 6.13 10.54 7.82
CA LEU A 31 4.73 10.27 7.48
C LEU A 31 3.77 11.24 8.20
N GLY A 32 4.09 11.66 9.43
CA GLY A 32 3.33 12.67 10.15
C GLY A 32 3.50 14.10 9.64
N LEU A 33 4.58 14.40 8.91
CA LEU A 33 4.86 15.73 8.37
C LEU A 33 4.45 15.90 6.91
N THR A 34 4.50 14.83 6.12
CA THR A 34 4.12 14.84 4.69
C THR A 34 2.60 14.78 4.55
N ARG A 35 2.06 15.56 3.63
CA ARG A 35 0.62 15.59 3.34
C ARG A 35 0.26 14.72 2.16
N VAL A 36 -0.99 14.28 2.11
CA VAL A 36 -1.54 13.49 0.99
C VAL A 36 -1.40 14.25 -0.34
N ARG A 37 -1.53 15.56 -0.35
CA ARG A 37 -1.35 16.40 -1.56
C ARG A 37 0.07 16.42 -2.11
N ASP A 38 1.07 16.05 -1.31
CA ASP A 38 2.50 16.10 -1.67
C ASP A 38 2.96 14.78 -2.33
N VAL A 39 2.08 13.79 -2.43
CA VAL A 39 2.34 12.50 -3.08
C VAL A 39 1.44 12.29 -4.28
N GLU A 40 1.89 11.41 -5.18
CA GLU A 40 1.11 11.06 -6.36
C GLU A 40 -0.17 10.29 -5.98
N MET A 41 -1.32 10.89 -6.26
CA MET A 41 -2.60 10.21 -6.17
C MET A 41 -2.88 9.49 -7.49
N ARG A 42 -3.27 8.23 -7.42
CA ARG A 42 -3.65 7.47 -8.61
C ARG A 42 -5.10 7.76 -8.94
N ASP A 43 -5.36 7.98 -10.22
CA ASP A 43 -6.74 7.92 -10.71
C ASP A 43 -7.20 6.46 -10.69
N TRP A 44 -8.36 6.22 -10.10
CA TRP A 44 -8.93 4.89 -9.96
C TRP A 44 -10.22 4.79 -10.76
N PRO A 45 -10.48 3.67 -11.45
CA PRO A 45 -11.71 3.52 -12.20
C PRO A 45 -12.93 3.72 -11.31
N THR A 46 -13.80 4.63 -11.71
CA THR A 46 -15.01 4.99 -10.97
C THR A 46 -16.26 4.78 -11.79
N VAL A 47 -17.36 4.51 -11.10
CA VAL A 47 -18.73 4.52 -11.63
C VAL A 47 -19.65 5.27 -10.69
N THR A 48 -20.83 5.63 -11.12
CA THR A 48 -21.86 6.23 -10.26
C THR A 48 -22.93 5.23 -9.89
N VAL A 49 -23.73 5.57 -8.91
CA VAL A 49 -24.87 4.74 -8.45
C VAL A 49 -25.91 4.52 -9.56
N ASP A 50 -25.95 5.40 -10.56
CA ASP A 50 -26.87 5.34 -11.69
C ASP A 50 -26.27 4.62 -12.92
N THR A 51 -25.02 4.15 -12.85
CA THR A 51 -24.34 3.47 -13.96
C THR A 51 -24.95 2.08 -14.20
N PRO A 52 -25.38 1.77 -15.45
CA PRO A 52 -25.91 0.45 -15.76
C PRO A 52 -24.89 -0.67 -15.53
N LEU A 53 -25.35 -1.84 -15.07
CA LEU A 53 -24.50 -2.98 -14.73
C LEU A 53 -23.56 -3.41 -15.86
N GLN A 54 -24.06 -3.41 -17.11
CA GLN A 54 -23.24 -3.75 -18.28
C GLN A 54 -22.06 -2.80 -18.47
N GLN A 55 -22.28 -1.51 -18.23
CA GLN A 55 -21.24 -0.50 -18.31
C GLN A 55 -20.23 -0.67 -17.17
N ILE A 56 -20.66 -1.04 -15.96
CA ILE A 56 -19.76 -1.37 -14.83
C ILE A 56 -18.81 -2.49 -15.21
N PHE A 57 -19.33 -3.57 -15.82
CA PHE A 57 -18.49 -4.67 -16.31
C PHE A 57 -17.54 -4.25 -17.43
N SER A 58 -17.95 -3.31 -18.27
CA SER A 58 -17.07 -2.77 -19.33
C SER A 58 -15.92 -1.97 -18.73
N VAL A 59 -16.19 -1.11 -17.75
CA VAL A 59 -15.16 -0.36 -17.01
C VAL A 59 -14.18 -1.33 -16.32
N LEU A 60 -14.67 -2.35 -15.64
CA LEU A 60 -13.84 -3.37 -14.99
C LEU A 60 -12.92 -4.10 -15.98
N ARG A 61 -13.43 -4.44 -17.18
CA ARG A 61 -12.62 -5.09 -18.23
C ARG A 61 -11.55 -4.17 -18.80
N GLY A 62 -11.89 -2.89 -19.01
CA GLY A 62 -10.98 -1.91 -19.61
C GLY A 62 -9.95 -1.34 -18.66
N SER A 63 -10.18 -1.39 -17.34
CA SER A 63 -9.31 -0.77 -16.33
C SER A 63 -8.10 -1.62 -15.93
N GLY A 64 -8.07 -2.91 -16.28
CA GLY A 64 -7.03 -3.84 -15.82
C GLY A 64 -7.05 -4.12 -14.33
N THR A 65 -8.14 -3.74 -13.63
CA THR A 65 -8.34 -4.02 -12.20
C THR A 65 -9.60 -4.84 -11.99
N ASP A 66 -9.66 -5.61 -10.91
CA ASP A 66 -10.87 -6.36 -10.54
C ASP A 66 -11.79 -5.58 -9.60
N GLU A 67 -11.46 -4.33 -9.32
CA GLU A 67 -12.17 -3.49 -8.38
C GLU A 67 -12.31 -2.06 -8.88
N ILE A 68 -13.50 -1.48 -8.69
CA ILE A 68 -13.81 -0.09 -9.02
C ILE A 68 -14.43 0.62 -7.83
N LEU A 69 -14.37 1.93 -7.82
CA LEU A 69 -14.99 2.76 -6.80
C LEU A 69 -16.35 3.29 -7.29
N MET A 70 -17.40 2.98 -6.55
CA MET A 70 -18.71 3.58 -6.80
C MET A 70 -18.84 4.92 -6.08
N LEU A 71 -19.29 5.92 -6.81
CA LEU A 71 -19.56 7.26 -6.31
C LEU A 71 -21.06 7.50 -6.25
N ASP A 72 -21.49 8.30 -5.28
CA ASP A 72 -22.87 8.84 -5.23
C ASP A 72 -23.09 9.93 -6.30
N ARG A 73 -24.32 10.45 -6.38
CA ARG A 73 -24.70 11.55 -7.30
C ARG A 73 -23.93 12.84 -7.05
N ARG A 74 -23.34 13.01 -5.88
CA ARG A 74 -22.49 14.16 -5.51
C ARG A 74 -21.00 13.86 -5.71
N ARG A 75 -20.68 12.75 -6.43
CA ARG A 75 -19.33 12.25 -6.64
C ARG A 75 -18.55 11.89 -5.37
N ARG A 76 -19.23 11.49 -4.31
CA ARG A 76 -18.61 11.04 -3.08
C ARG A 76 -18.39 9.54 -3.12
N PRO A 77 -17.25 9.02 -2.61
CA PRO A 77 -17.00 7.59 -2.49
C PRO A 77 -18.06 6.91 -1.61
N CYS A 78 -18.65 5.83 -2.09
CA CYS A 78 -19.63 5.10 -1.31
C CYS A 78 -19.36 3.61 -1.17
N LYS A 79 -18.88 2.93 -2.20
CA LYS A 79 -18.60 1.50 -2.16
C LYS A 79 -17.41 1.11 -3.04
N TRP A 80 -16.67 0.10 -2.60
CA TRP A 80 -15.75 -0.66 -3.44
C TRP A 80 -16.52 -1.83 -4.06
N LEU A 81 -16.47 -1.96 -5.38
CA LEU A 81 -17.15 -3.01 -6.14
C LEU A 81 -16.11 -3.92 -6.78
N ARG A 82 -16.09 -5.18 -6.38
CA ARG A 82 -15.30 -6.21 -7.04
C ARG A 82 -16.15 -6.98 -8.06
N ARG A 83 -15.51 -7.48 -9.10
CA ARG A 83 -16.18 -8.33 -10.10
C ARG A 83 -16.95 -9.50 -9.46
N GLY A 84 -16.32 -10.18 -8.50
CA GLY A 84 -16.94 -11.30 -7.78
C GLY A 84 -18.18 -10.89 -6.99
N ASP A 85 -18.21 -9.68 -6.42
CA ASP A 85 -19.37 -9.18 -5.66
C ASP A 85 -20.56 -8.91 -6.58
N LEU A 86 -20.31 -8.33 -7.75
CA LEU A 86 -21.33 -8.09 -8.76
C LEU A 86 -21.97 -9.38 -9.27
N MET A 87 -21.16 -10.42 -9.47
CA MET A 87 -21.65 -11.72 -9.89
C MET A 87 -22.51 -12.41 -8.80
N ARG A 88 -22.07 -12.37 -7.55
CA ARG A 88 -22.81 -12.92 -6.42
C ARG A 88 -24.12 -12.19 -6.14
N ALA A 89 -24.12 -10.89 -6.31
CA ALA A 89 -25.28 -10.04 -6.05
C ALA A 89 -26.38 -10.17 -7.13
N ARG A 90 -26.19 -11.01 -8.16
CA ARG A 90 -27.12 -11.22 -9.27
C ARG A 90 -27.63 -9.91 -9.89
N GLY A 91 -26.70 -8.95 -10.03
CA GLY A 91 -26.98 -7.64 -10.61
C GLY A 91 -27.59 -6.59 -9.66
N SER A 92 -27.79 -6.91 -8.39
CA SER A 92 -28.26 -5.91 -7.41
C SER A 92 -27.09 -5.09 -6.86
N LEU A 93 -26.88 -3.88 -7.36
CA LEU A 93 -25.84 -2.95 -6.88
C LEU A 93 -26.02 -2.56 -5.39
N ALA A 94 -27.27 -2.60 -4.90
CA ALA A 94 -27.54 -2.30 -3.49
C ALA A 94 -26.87 -3.31 -2.54
N ARG A 95 -26.76 -4.58 -2.98
CA ARG A 95 -26.18 -5.69 -2.20
C ARG A 95 -24.73 -5.97 -2.57
N ALA A 96 -24.21 -5.40 -3.66
CA ALA A 96 -22.87 -5.62 -4.13
C ALA A 96 -21.87 -4.71 -3.41
N GLY A 97 -20.65 -5.21 -3.23
CA GLY A 97 -19.48 -4.46 -2.79
C GLY A 97 -19.45 -4.17 -1.29
N THR A 98 -18.33 -3.57 -0.90
CA THR A 98 -18.03 -3.19 0.48
C THR A 98 -18.17 -1.67 0.63
N PRO A 99 -18.85 -1.17 1.65
CA PRO A 99 -18.91 0.27 1.92
C PRO A 99 -17.50 0.86 2.07
N VAL A 100 -17.31 2.10 1.65
CA VAL A 100 -16.09 2.86 1.94
C VAL A 100 -16.15 3.27 3.42
N HIS A 101 -15.28 2.70 4.23
CA HIS A 101 -15.25 2.93 5.68
C HIS A 101 -14.34 4.10 6.06
N ALA A 102 -13.32 4.37 5.25
CA ALA A 102 -12.36 5.43 5.50
C ALA A 102 -12.10 6.27 4.26
N THR A 103 -11.96 7.55 4.46
CA THR A 103 -11.50 8.52 3.45
C THR A 103 -10.52 9.48 4.10
N VAL A 104 -9.65 10.08 3.29
CA VAL A 104 -8.73 11.13 3.76
C VAL A 104 -8.85 12.36 2.89
N THR A 105 -8.57 13.53 3.47
CA THR A 105 -8.50 14.78 2.71
C THR A 105 -7.10 14.99 2.15
N ARG A 106 -6.95 15.89 1.19
CA ARG A 106 -5.64 16.27 0.65
C ARG A 106 -4.69 16.86 1.70
N ASP A 107 -5.25 17.47 2.75
CA ASP A 107 -4.48 18.11 3.82
C ASP A 107 -4.16 17.16 4.99
N ALA A 108 -4.71 15.94 4.98
CA ALA A 108 -4.36 14.89 5.93
C ALA A 108 -2.90 14.48 5.79
N THR A 109 -2.31 13.94 6.85
CA THR A 109 -0.93 13.42 6.81
C THR A 109 -0.89 12.04 6.13
N LEU A 110 0.30 11.63 5.67
CA LEU A 110 0.48 10.26 5.18
C LEU A 110 0.31 9.23 6.29
N ARG A 111 0.49 9.63 7.55
CA ARG A 111 0.19 8.78 8.69
C ARG A 111 -1.31 8.50 8.79
N ASP A 112 -2.15 9.55 8.67
CA ASP A 112 -3.61 9.38 8.66
C ASP A 112 -4.05 8.50 7.48
N ALA A 113 -3.41 8.67 6.31
CA ALA A 113 -3.65 7.83 5.14
C ALA A 113 -3.24 6.37 5.38
N LEU A 114 -2.13 6.11 6.05
CA LEU A 114 -1.70 4.77 6.41
C LEU A 114 -2.69 4.10 7.36
N GLU A 115 -3.13 4.80 8.40
CA GLU A 115 -4.13 4.29 9.33
C GLU A 115 -5.46 3.96 8.61
N ALA A 116 -5.89 4.83 7.70
CA ALA A 116 -7.07 4.60 6.88
C ALA A 116 -6.93 3.40 5.94
N VAL A 117 -5.77 3.22 5.30
CA VAL A 117 -5.47 2.06 4.43
C VAL A 117 -5.46 0.75 5.22
N LEU A 118 -4.96 0.76 6.46
CA LEU A 118 -4.94 -0.42 7.33
C LEU A 118 -6.33 -0.78 7.86
N THR A 119 -7.20 0.21 8.01
CA THR A 119 -8.58 0.02 8.46
C THR A 119 -9.50 -0.45 7.34
N ASP A 120 -9.22 -0.04 6.10
CA ASP A 120 -10.03 -0.42 4.93
C ASP A 120 -9.55 -1.75 4.33
N SER A 121 -10.47 -2.67 4.10
CA SER A 121 -10.19 -3.98 3.50
C SER A 121 -9.68 -3.91 2.06
N ALA A 122 -9.79 -2.77 1.40
CA ALA A 122 -9.34 -2.56 0.03
C ALA A 122 -7.82 -2.35 -0.08
N GLY A 123 -7.09 -2.14 1.04
CA GLY A 123 -5.66 -1.83 1.05
C GLY A 123 -5.31 -0.49 0.38
N ARG A 124 -6.30 0.38 0.27
CA ARG A 124 -6.22 1.73 -0.30
C ARG A 124 -7.29 2.63 0.29
N VAL A 125 -7.10 3.93 0.21
CA VAL A 125 -8.04 4.92 0.73
C VAL A 125 -8.40 5.93 -0.34
N ALA A 126 -9.68 6.30 -0.43
CA ALA A 126 -10.13 7.35 -1.31
C ALA A 126 -9.79 8.72 -0.71
N VAL A 127 -9.21 9.57 -1.54
CA VAL A 127 -8.92 10.97 -1.21
C VAL A 127 -10.10 11.82 -1.62
N ILE A 128 -10.57 12.66 -0.71
CA ILE A 128 -11.71 13.53 -0.94
C ILE A 128 -11.35 15.00 -0.81
N GLY A 129 -12.10 15.83 -1.50
CA GLY A 129 -12.03 17.27 -1.40
C GLY A 129 -12.89 17.81 -0.25
N ARG A 130 -12.97 19.14 -0.15
CA ARG A 130 -13.69 19.83 0.95
C ARG A 130 -15.19 19.55 0.99
N ARG A 131 -15.80 19.20 -0.15
CA ARG A 131 -17.23 18.86 -0.24
C ARG A 131 -17.48 17.36 -0.17
N GLY A 132 -16.42 16.56 0.07
CA GLY A 132 -16.46 15.12 0.07
C GLY A 132 -16.34 14.48 -1.32
N GLU A 133 -16.13 15.28 -2.38
CA GLU A 133 -15.94 14.81 -3.75
C GLU A 133 -14.66 14.00 -3.89
N TYR A 134 -14.70 12.95 -4.70
CA TYR A 134 -13.58 12.09 -5.01
C TYR A 134 -12.49 12.84 -5.79
N LEU A 135 -11.23 12.70 -5.38
CA LEU A 135 -10.07 13.32 -6.01
C LEU A 135 -9.04 12.30 -6.53
N GLY A 136 -9.02 11.09 -5.98
CA GLY A 136 -8.07 10.07 -6.32
C GLY A 136 -7.97 9.00 -5.23
N VAL A 137 -7.00 8.13 -5.35
CA VAL A 137 -6.74 7.03 -4.39
C VAL A 137 -5.27 7.02 -3.99
N VAL A 138 -5.02 6.81 -2.71
CA VAL A 138 -3.70 6.50 -2.17
C VAL A 138 -3.71 5.05 -1.67
N GLY A 139 -2.78 4.26 -2.14
CA GLY A 139 -2.62 2.86 -1.73
C GLY A 139 -1.33 2.61 -0.98
N MET A 140 -1.19 1.40 -0.43
CA MET A 140 0.00 0.98 0.30
C MET A 140 1.30 1.21 -0.49
N LYS A 141 1.30 0.94 -1.81
CA LYS A 141 2.48 1.17 -2.66
C LYS A 141 2.94 2.62 -2.67
N THR A 142 2.01 3.58 -2.77
CA THR A 142 2.35 5.02 -2.73
C THR A 142 2.94 5.39 -1.37
N LEU A 143 2.35 4.88 -0.28
CA LEU A 143 2.84 5.12 1.08
C LEU A 143 4.24 4.52 1.27
N MET A 144 4.46 3.28 0.83
CA MET A 144 5.77 2.63 0.91
C MET A 144 6.82 3.37 0.08
N ASN A 145 6.51 3.80 -1.14
CA ASN A 145 7.44 4.58 -1.96
C ASN A 145 7.81 5.90 -1.28
N SER A 146 6.86 6.54 -0.60
CA SER A 146 7.12 7.77 0.15
C SER A 146 8.03 7.53 1.36
N VAL A 147 7.96 6.33 1.96
CA VAL A 147 8.88 5.91 3.02
C VAL A 147 10.26 5.56 2.46
N HIS A 148 10.32 4.78 1.36
CA HIS A 148 11.58 4.34 0.75
C HIS A 148 12.36 5.47 0.08
N GLY A 149 11.69 6.41 -0.57
CA GLY A 149 12.35 7.61 -1.12
C GLY A 149 12.98 8.51 -0.05
N LEU A 150 12.84 8.15 1.22
CA LEU A 150 13.35 8.82 2.41
C LEU A 150 14.48 8.02 3.09
N LEU A 151 14.76 6.80 2.63
CA LEU A 151 15.91 6.01 3.06
C LEU A 151 17.10 6.36 2.14
N PRO A 152 18.33 6.54 2.66
CA PRO A 152 19.52 6.73 1.83
C PRO A 152 19.64 5.60 0.81
N ALA A 153 20.04 5.93 -0.41
CA ALA A 153 20.14 4.99 -1.53
C ALA A 153 21.03 3.76 -1.26
N ASP A 154 21.97 3.88 -0.33
CA ASP A 154 22.93 2.81 0.06
C ASP A 154 22.29 1.57 0.70
N ARG A 155 20.98 1.57 1.00
CA ARG A 155 20.30 0.43 1.62
C ARG A 155 19.39 -0.38 0.68
N LEU A 156 19.16 0.09 -0.53
CA LEU A 156 18.33 -0.65 -1.50
C LEU A 156 19.08 -1.87 -2.08
N ASP A 157 20.40 -1.80 -2.17
CA ASP A 157 21.23 -2.89 -2.73
C ASP A 157 21.43 -4.06 -1.76
N ALA A 158 21.22 -3.85 -0.45
CA ALA A 158 21.44 -4.89 0.56
C ALA A 158 20.29 -5.92 0.66
N VAL A 159 19.10 -5.59 0.15
CA VAL A 159 17.93 -6.48 0.23
C VAL A 159 17.79 -7.38 -1.00
N GLU A 160 18.32 -6.95 -2.17
CA GLU A 160 18.25 -7.73 -3.41
C GLU A 160 19.37 -8.75 -3.60
N HIS A 161 20.44 -8.72 -2.79
CA HIS A 161 21.56 -9.66 -2.88
C HIS A 161 21.67 -10.53 -1.64
N ARG A 162 20.66 -11.39 -1.39
CA ARG A 162 20.86 -12.57 -0.57
C ARG A 162 20.93 -13.81 -1.48
N PRO A 163 22.14 -14.27 -1.87
CA PRO A 163 22.24 -15.53 -2.60
C PRO A 163 21.76 -16.63 -1.65
N GLU A 164 20.71 -17.34 -2.06
CA GLU A 164 20.34 -18.61 -1.46
C GLU A 164 21.55 -19.54 -1.51
N ARG A 165 22.22 -19.73 -0.39
CA ARG A 165 23.18 -20.82 -0.21
C ARG A 165 22.36 -22.11 -0.13
N VAL A 166 22.06 -22.68 -1.28
CA VAL A 166 21.69 -24.09 -1.38
C VAL A 166 22.91 -24.88 -0.97
N ALA A 167 22.87 -25.42 0.25
CA ALA A 167 23.85 -26.39 0.72
C ALA A 167 23.69 -27.68 -0.07
N ALA A 168 24.50 -27.83 -1.09
CA ALA A 168 24.75 -29.12 -1.72
C ALA A 168 25.48 -30.02 -0.72
N ARG A 169 24.72 -30.85 0.00
CA ARG A 169 25.29 -31.98 0.75
C ARG A 169 25.81 -32.98 -0.28
N ALA A 170 27.12 -32.97 -0.44
CA ALA A 170 27.86 -34.06 -1.09
C ALA A 170 27.63 -35.34 -0.28
N ARG A 171 27.10 -36.37 -0.92
CA ARG A 171 27.14 -37.74 -0.42
C ARG A 171 28.54 -38.32 -0.69
N PRO A 172 29.21 -38.93 0.30
CA PRO A 172 30.42 -39.67 0.02
C PRO A 172 30.04 -41.00 -0.64
N GLY A 173 30.65 -41.25 -1.77
CA GLY A 173 30.59 -42.51 -2.48
C GLY A 173 31.26 -43.61 -1.65
N GLY A 174 30.51 -44.69 -1.39
CA GLY A 174 31.06 -45.95 -0.92
C GLY A 174 31.63 -46.73 -2.07
N GLY A 175 32.91 -46.96 -2.04
CA GLY A 175 33.55 -47.92 -2.91
C GLY A 175 33.18 -49.33 -2.51
N GLY A 176 33.09 -50.20 -3.48
CA GLY A 176 32.93 -51.65 -3.34
C GLY A 176 33.71 -52.30 -4.47
N SER A 177 34.86 -52.79 -4.05
CA SER A 177 35.75 -53.70 -4.81
C SER A 177 35.09 -55.06 -4.97
N THR A 178 35.44 -55.73 -5.97
CA THR A 178 35.88 -57.14 -6.08
C THR A 178 35.33 -57.89 -7.27
N ALA A 179 36.32 -58.50 -7.83
CA ALA A 179 36.46 -59.70 -8.62
C ALA A 179 36.13 -59.61 -10.12
#